data_da72e13e3a93f465471956a5e1ec4bf1
#
_entry.id   da72e13e3a93f465471956a5e1ec4bf1
#
_cell.length_a   1.000
_cell.length_b   1.000
_cell.length_c   1.000
_cell.angle_alpha   90.00
_cell.angle_beta   90.00
_cell.angle_gamma   90.00
#
_symmetry.space_group_name_H-M   'P 1'
#
loop_
_entity.id
_entity.type
_entity.pdbx_description
1 polymer ?
#
loop_
_entity_poly.entity_id
_entity_poly.type
_entity_poly.pdbx_seq_one_letter_code
_entity_poly.pdbx_strand_id
1 'polypeptide(L)'
;VNDYKINLFQIAYLNREQGELFQSDFKVVEDYFVQKRENGDYVPSSQDLTHVQETLQLLSIMTNDHRFEDAYNTSTDDRKGGPRNMCDVLDKVENRGIEKGIVKGESRGENKMALLVKKLLDQNRIDDVKRASEDEKSRAELMKEFGIS
;
A
#
# COMPACT_ATOMS: atom_id res chain seq x y z
N VAL A 1 12.87 11.09 -49.25
CA VAL A 1 13.05 10.90 -47.81
C VAL A 1 11.66 10.75 -47.21
N ASN A 2 11.38 9.58 -46.59
CA ASN A 2 10.11 9.37 -45.92
C ASN A 2 10.09 10.22 -44.63
N ASP A 3 9.23 11.23 -44.60
CA ASP A 3 8.98 12.04 -43.41
C ASP A 3 8.16 11.21 -42.43
N TYR A 4 8.76 10.78 -41.33
CA TYR A 4 8.05 10.13 -40.25
C TYR A 4 7.51 11.20 -39.29
N LYS A 5 6.18 11.25 -39.13
CA LYS A 5 5.55 12.11 -38.13
C LYS A 5 5.51 11.36 -36.80
N ILE A 6 6.07 11.97 -35.78
CA ILE A 6 5.96 11.50 -34.38
C ILE A 6 4.87 12.34 -33.70
N ASN A 7 3.82 11.67 -33.23
CA ASN A 7 2.79 12.31 -32.44
C ASN A 7 3.05 12.02 -30.96
N LEU A 8 3.23 13.05 -30.15
CA LEU A 8 3.40 12.95 -28.70
C LEU A 8 2.11 13.32 -27.99
N PHE A 9 1.68 12.43 -27.13
CA PHE A 9 0.49 12.66 -26.31
C PHE A 9 0.88 12.61 -24.82
N GLN A 10 0.42 13.58 -24.06
CA GLN A 10 0.53 13.58 -22.62
C GLN A 10 -0.73 12.96 -22.04
N ILE A 11 -0.67 11.70 -21.62
CA ILE A 11 -1.82 10.91 -21.16
C ILE A 11 -2.61 11.63 -20.06
N ALA A 12 -1.93 12.19 -19.07
CA ALA A 12 -2.57 12.89 -17.96
C ALA A 12 -3.35 14.15 -18.36
N TYR A 13 -3.16 14.67 -19.60
CA TYR A 13 -3.81 15.89 -20.10
C TYR A 13 -4.84 15.61 -21.18
N LEU A 14 -5.17 14.36 -21.43
CA LEU A 14 -6.27 14.01 -22.31
C LEU A 14 -7.59 14.50 -21.70
N ASN A 15 -8.49 14.97 -22.56
CA ASN A 15 -9.83 15.32 -22.13
C ASN A 15 -10.76 14.09 -22.19
N ARG A 16 -11.95 14.23 -21.62
CA ARG A 16 -12.91 13.12 -21.55
C ARG A 16 -13.25 12.52 -22.92
N GLU A 17 -13.40 13.35 -23.96
CA GLU A 17 -13.72 12.88 -25.31
C GLU A 17 -12.58 12.03 -25.88
N GLN A 18 -11.33 12.43 -25.62
CA GLN A 18 -10.15 11.70 -26.05
C GLN A 18 -9.99 10.38 -25.25
N GLY A 19 -10.30 10.39 -23.95
CA GLY A 19 -10.29 9.17 -23.11
C GLY A 19 -11.33 8.14 -23.58
N GLU A 20 -12.51 8.58 -24.03
CA GLU A 20 -13.56 7.70 -24.57
C GLU A 20 -13.18 7.01 -25.88
N LEU A 21 -12.13 7.46 -26.56
CA LEU A 21 -11.62 6.79 -27.77
C LEU A 21 -10.89 5.48 -27.46
N PHE A 22 -10.39 5.31 -26.24
CA PHE A 22 -9.73 4.07 -25.83
C PHE A 22 -10.77 2.99 -25.52
N GLN A 23 -10.68 1.88 -26.24
CA GLN A 23 -11.58 0.73 -26.08
C GLN A 23 -10.90 -0.48 -25.38
N SER A 24 -9.61 -0.34 -25.06
CA SER A 24 -8.84 -1.35 -24.34
C SER A 24 -8.67 -0.98 -22.87
N ASP A 25 -8.03 -1.86 -22.09
CA ASP A 25 -7.67 -1.61 -20.71
C ASP A 25 -6.78 -0.37 -20.52
N PHE A 26 -6.19 0.14 -21.61
CA PHE A 26 -5.45 1.40 -21.60
C PHE A 26 -6.31 2.60 -21.18
N LYS A 27 -7.63 2.51 -21.35
CA LYS A 27 -8.57 3.51 -20.81
C LYS A 27 -8.44 3.65 -19.30
N VAL A 28 -8.23 2.57 -18.59
CA VAL A 28 -8.03 2.59 -17.12
C VAL A 28 -6.70 3.25 -16.75
N VAL A 29 -5.67 3.04 -17.56
CA VAL A 29 -4.36 3.71 -17.39
C VAL A 29 -4.49 5.22 -17.59
N GLU A 30 -5.16 5.63 -18.64
CA GLU A 30 -5.44 7.04 -18.94
C GLU A 30 -6.23 7.69 -17.82
N ASP A 31 -7.34 7.08 -17.39
CA ASP A 31 -8.22 7.55 -16.33
C ASP A 31 -7.45 7.73 -15.00
N TYR A 32 -6.56 6.80 -14.66
CA TYR A 32 -5.69 6.94 -13.50
C TYR A 32 -4.85 8.22 -13.54
N PHE A 33 -4.16 8.49 -14.65
CA PHE A 33 -3.29 9.67 -14.76
C PHE A 33 -4.06 10.97 -14.83
N VAL A 34 -5.20 11.00 -15.49
CA VAL A 34 -6.07 12.17 -15.57
C VAL A 34 -6.63 12.52 -14.19
N GLN A 35 -7.18 11.55 -13.46
CA GLN A 35 -7.71 11.78 -12.11
C GLN A 35 -6.60 12.21 -11.13
N LYS A 36 -5.42 11.57 -11.18
CA LYS A 36 -4.28 11.96 -10.34
C LYS A 36 -3.86 13.41 -10.57
N ARG A 37 -3.85 13.87 -11.82
CA ARG A 37 -3.55 15.27 -12.13
C ARG A 37 -4.64 16.22 -11.65
N GLU A 38 -5.90 15.89 -11.87
CA GLU A 38 -7.03 16.78 -11.60
C GLU A 38 -7.38 16.85 -10.10
N ASN A 39 -7.41 15.72 -9.44
CA ASN A 39 -7.93 15.57 -8.07
C ASN A 39 -6.84 15.25 -7.03
N GLY A 40 -5.63 14.94 -7.47
CA GLY A 40 -4.57 14.44 -6.58
C GLY A 40 -4.79 13.01 -6.08
N ASP A 41 -5.96 12.43 -6.36
CA ASP A 41 -6.34 11.09 -5.95
C ASP A 41 -6.98 10.32 -7.12
N TYR A 42 -7.18 9.02 -6.93
CA TYR A 42 -7.77 8.13 -7.92
C TYR A 42 -8.94 7.34 -7.34
N VAL A 43 -10.09 7.48 -7.96
CA VAL A 43 -11.27 6.67 -7.67
C VAL A 43 -11.35 5.55 -8.69
N PRO A 44 -11.16 4.28 -8.27
CA PRO A 44 -11.07 3.17 -9.21
C PRO A 44 -12.41 2.88 -9.90
N SER A 45 -12.30 2.43 -11.15
CA SER A 45 -13.43 1.89 -11.89
C SER A 45 -13.67 0.43 -11.52
N SER A 46 -14.94 0.03 -11.45
CA SER A 46 -15.35 -1.38 -11.30
C SER A 46 -15.38 -2.13 -12.64
N GLN A 47 -14.95 -1.52 -13.72
CA GLN A 47 -14.86 -2.16 -15.04
C GLN A 47 -13.85 -3.30 -15.00
N ASP A 48 -14.27 -4.49 -15.42
CA ASP A 48 -13.39 -5.64 -15.52
C ASP A 48 -12.32 -5.42 -16.60
N LEU A 49 -11.08 -5.76 -16.25
CA LEU A 49 -9.93 -5.72 -17.15
C LEU A 49 -9.84 -7.02 -17.94
N THR A 50 -9.48 -6.92 -19.21
CA THR A 50 -9.24 -8.07 -20.09
C THR A 50 -7.82 -8.62 -19.91
N HIS A 51 -6.85 -7.71 -19.71
CA HIS A 51 -5.42 -8.02 -19.59
C HIS A 51 -4.89 -7.45 -18.26
N VAL A 52 -5.37 -8.04 -17.15
CA VAL A 52 -5.09 -7.53 -15.79
C VAL A 52 -3.60 -7.43 -15.52
N GLN A 53 -2.84 -8.49 -15.79
CA GLN A 53 -1.41 -8.53 -15.50
C GLN A 53 -0.65 -7.44 -16.24
N GLU A 54 -0.85 -7.34 -17.55
CA GLU A 54 -0.15 -6.39 -18.41
C GLU A 54 -0.51 -4.95 -18.05
N THR A 55 -1.77 -4.70 -17.72
CA THR A 55 -2.25 -3.37 -17.29
C THR A 55 -1.60 -2.95 -15.98
N LEU A 56 -1.52 -3.86 -15.00
CA LEU A 56 -0.90 -3.56 -13.71
C LEU A 56 0.62 -3.42 -13.81
N GLN A 57 1.28 -4.21 -14.68
CA GLN A 57 2.71 -4.03 -14.98
C GLN A 57 2.97 -2.66 -15.63
N LEU A 58 2.13 -2.26 -16.59
CA LEU A 58 2.25 -0.96 -17.21
C LEU A 58 2.09 0.17 -16.20
N LEU A 59 1.06 0.13 -15.36
CA LEU A 59 0.87 1.11 -14.28
C LEU A 59 2.06 1.13 -13.32
N SER A 60 2.57 -0.04 -12.93
CA SER A 60 3.74 -0.16 -12.06
C SER A 60 4.96 0.54 -12.62
N ILE A 61 5.23 0.35 -13.90
CA ILE A 61 6.36 0.99 -14.60
C ILE A 61 6.15 2.49 -14.73
N MET A 62 4.97 2.93 -15.17
CA MET A 62 4.66 4.34 -15.44
C MET A 62 4.61 5.18 -14.16
N THR A 63 4.18 4.60 -13.04
CA THR A 63 4.06 5.28 -11.74
C THR A 63 5.29 5.08 -10.86
N ASN A 64 6.18 4.16 -11.21
CA ASN A 64 7.25 3.64 -10.36
C ASN A 64 6.70 3.10 -9.01
N ASP A 65 5.52 2.48 -9.04
CA ASP A 65 4.83 1.93 -7.88
C ASP A 65 4.56 0.44 -8.07
N HIS A 66 5.43 -0.39 -7.51
CA HIS A 66 5.36 -1.85 -7.63
C HIS A 66 4.17 -2.49 -6.90
N ARG A 67 3.41 -1.74 -6.11
CA ARG A 67 2.24 -2.26 -5.40
C ARG A 67 1.16 -2.78 -6.36
N PHE A 68 1.05 -2.19 -7.56
CA PHE A 68 0.12 -2.64 -8.59
C PHE A 68 0.45 -4.05 -9.08
N GLU A 69 1.71 -4.27 -9.45
CA GLU A 69 2.17 -5.60 -9.89
C GLU A 69 2.11 -6.63 -8.76
N ASP A 70 2.49 -6.23 -7.55
CA ASP A 70 2.42 -7.06 -6.37
C ASP A 70 1.00 -7.51 -6.04
N ALA A 71 -0.02 -6.67 -6.27
CA ALA A 71 -1.42 -7.02 -6.04
C ALA A 71 -1.87 -8.18 -6.93
N TYR A 72 -1.28 -8.33 -8.11
CA TYR A 72 -1.52 -9.47 -9.01
C TYR A 72 -0.72 -10.70 -8.57
N ASN A 73 0.59 -10.56 -8.37
CA ASN A 73 1.52 -11.69 -8.12
C ASN A 73 1.24 -12.43 -6.80
N THR A 74 0.64 -11.78 -5.82
CA THR A 74 0.30 -12.41 -4.51
C THR A 74 -1.07 -13.04 -4.47
N SER A 75 -1.77 -13.10 -5.59
CA SER A 75 -3.06 -13.79 -5.72
C SER A 75 -2.88 -15.30 -5.82
N THR A 76 -2.02 -15.89 -4.99
CA THR A 76 -1.74 -17.33 -4.95
C THR A 76 -2.83 -18.15 -4.27
N ASP A 77 -3.91 -17.54 -3.80
CA ASP A 77 -5.08 -18.28 -3.34
C ASP A 77 -5.96 -18.60 -4.56
N ASP A 78 -5.67 -19.72 -5.21
CA ASP A 78 -6.38 -20.27 -6.38
C ASP A 78 -7.91 -20.42 -6.19
N ARG A 79 -8.41 -20.23 -4.96
CA ARG A 79 -9.84 -20.37 -4.63
C ARG A 79 -10.66 -19.10 -4.85
N LYS A 80 -10.05 -17.92 -4.99
CA LYS A 80 -10.77 -16.65 -5.14
C LYS A 80 -10.51 -15.89 -6.44
N GLY A 81 -9.65 -16.38 -7.31
CA GLY A 81 -9.21 -15.66 -8.50
C GLY A 81 -8.37 -14.41 -8.17
N GLY A 82 -7.59 -13.92 -9.13
CA GLY A 82 -6.87 -12.65 -9.00
C GLY A 82 -7.80 -11.43 -9.03
N PRO A 83 -7.27 -10.20 -8.90
CA PRO A 83 -8.03 -8.98 -9.09
C PRO A 83 -8.58 -8.93 -10.52
N ARG A 84 -9.82 -8.49 -10.68
CA ARG A 84 -10.48 -8.39 -11.99
C ARG A 84 -10.58 -6.96 -12.50
N ASN A 85 -10.57 -6.02 -11.59
CA ASN A 85 -10.71 -4.59 -11.86
C ASN A 85 -9.85 -3.77 -10.89
N MET A 86 -9.82 -2.46 -11.07
CA MET A 86 -9.00 -1.58 -10.24
C MET A 86 -9.52 -1.43 -8.80
N CYS A 87 -10.80 -1.67 -8.53
CA CYS A 87 -11.30 -1.72 -7.15
C CYS A 87 -10.66 -2.88 -6.39
N ASP A 88 -10.69 -4.09 -6.97
CA ASP A 88 -10.05 -5.27 -6.37
C ASP A 88 -8.55 -5.06 -6.12
N VAL A 89 -7.87 -4.35 -7.04
CA VAL A 89 -6.44 -4.03 -6.93
C VAL A 89 -6.18 -3.12 -5.75
N LEU A 90 -6.93 -2.02 -5.64
CA LEU A 90 -6.73 -1.05 -4.56
C LEU A 90 -7.09 -1.62 -3.19
N ASP A 91 -8.14 -2.41 -3.09
CA ASP A 91 -8.51 -3.12 -1.85
C ASP A 91 -7.36 -4.03 -1.38
N LYS A 92 -6.70 -4.73 -2.31
CA LYS A 92 -5.54 -5.56 -1.98
C LYS A 92 -4.34 -4.73 -1.53
N VAL A 93 -4.06 -3.62 -2.20
CA VAL A 93 -2.96 -2.70 -1.83
C VAL A 93 -3.19 -2.14 -0.42
N GLU A 94 -4.42 -1.72 -0.12
CA GLU A 94 -4.81 -1.18 1.19
C GLU A 94 -4.69 -2.24 2.29
N ASN A 95 -5.28 -3.42 2.11
CA ASN A 95 -5.23 -4.51 3.07
C ASN A 95 -3.79 -4.91 3.41
N ARG A 96 -2.91 -4.99 2.42
CA ARG A 96 -1.47 -5.26 2.65
C ARG A 96 -0.78 -4.14 3.41
N GLY A 97 -1.17 -2.89 3.18
CA GLY A 97 -0.67 -1.75 3.94
C GLY A 97 -1.04 -1.87 5.42
N ILE A 98 -2.29 -2.24 5.71
CA ILE A 98 -2.80 -2.47 7.06
C ILE A 98 -2.04 -3.62 7.73
N GLU A 99 -1.93 -4.78 7.06
CA GLU A 99 -1.20 -5.95 7.59
C GLU A 99 0.26 -5.61 7.94
N LYS A 100 0.97 -4.96 7.02
CA LYS A 100 2.35 -4.50 7.27
C LYS A 100 2.42 -3.52 8.44
N GLY A 101 1.43 -2.65 8.57
CA GLY A 101 1.32 -1.70 9.68
C GLY A 101 1.15 -2.41 11.03
N ILE A 102 0.28 -3.41 11.09
CA ILE A 102 0.05 -4.23 12.29
C ILE A 102 1.33 -4.96 12.71
N VAL A 103 1.93 -5.73 11.79
CA VAL A 103 3.17 -6.48 12.07
C VAL A 103 4.30 -5.56 12.55
N LYS A 104 4.44 -4.39 11.92
CA LYS A 104 5.45 -3.42 12.34
C LYS A 104 5.13 -2.80 13.71
N GLY A 105 3.85 -2.60 14.02
CA GLY A 105 3.38 -2.11 15.31
C GLY A 105 3.65 -3.13 16.43
N GLU A 106 3.33 -4.40 16.19
CA GLU A 106 3.58 -5.50 17.12
C GLU A 106 5.08 -5.64 17.39
N SER A 107 5.90 -5.73 16.35
CA SER A 107 7.37 -5.82 16.50
C SER A 107 7.97 -4.64 17.26
N ARG A 108 7.47 -3.42 17.05
CA ARG A 108 7.91 -2.25 17.83
C ARG A 108 7.48 -2.34 19.29
N GLY A 109 6.28 -2.84 19.54
CA GLY A 109 5.78 -3.07 20.91
C GLY A 109 6.61 -4.09 21.68
N GLU A 110 6.94 -5.22 21.05
CA GLU A 110 7.81 -6.25 21.61
C GLU A 110 9.21 -5.71 21.94
N ASN A 111 9.79 -4.94 21.01
CA ASN A 111 11.11 -4.34 21.22
C ASN A 111 11.11 -3.32 22.38
N LYS A 112 10.06 -2.53 22.54
CA LYS A 112 9.92 -1.59 23.66
C LYS A 112 9.80 -2.32 24.99
N MET A 113 9.01 -3.39 25.02
CA MET A 113 8.85 -4.21 26.22
C MET A 113 10.16 -4.89 26.63
N ALA A 114 10.87 -5.47 25.67
CA ALA A 114 12.18 -6.08 25.91
C ALA A 114 13.19 -5.08 26.47
N LEU A 115 13.21 -3.84 25.92
CA LEU A 115 14.07 -2.78 26.43
C LEU A 115 13.69 -2.35 27.85
N LEU A 116 12.40 -2.25 28.15
CA LEU A 116 11.91 -1.94 29.49
C LEU A 116 12.34 -3.00 30.50
N VAL A 117 12.09 -4.26 30.18
CA VAL A 117 12.46 -5.40 31.04
C VAL A 117 13.97 -5.38 31.32
N LYS A 118 14.80 -5.19 30.30
CA LYS A 118 16.26 -5.11 30.47
C LYS A 118 16.64 -3.99 31.45
N LYS A 119 16.11 -2.77 31.27
CA LYS A 119 16.42 -1.63 32.15
C LYS A 119 15.97 -1.85 33.59
N LEU A 120 14.80 -2.47 33.80
CA LEU A 120 14.31 -2.82 35.12
C LEU A 120 15.16 -3.88 35.80
N LEU A 121 15.61 -4.90 35.07
CA LEU A 121 16.51 -5.93 35.59
C LEU A 121 17.89 -5.37 35.94
N ASP A 122 18.43 -4.49 35.12
CA ASP A 122 19.71 -3.79 35.39
C ASP A 122 19.68 -2.99 36.71
N GLN A 123 18.48 -2.53 37.11
CA GLN A 123 18.25 -1.83 38.38
C GLN A 123 17.71 -2.72 39.49
N ASN A 124 17.69 -4.06 39.29
CA ASN A 124 17.16 -5.02 40.21
C ASN A 124 15.69 -4.82 40.65
N ARG A 125 14.87 -4.22 39.76
CA ARG A 125 13.44 -3.88 39.96
C ARG A 125 12.52 -5.00 39.47
N ILE A 126 12.63 -6.20 40.04
CA ILE A 126 11.91 -7.40 39.57
C ILE A 126 10.39 -7.25 39.75
N ASP A 127 9.94 -6.59 40.83
CA ASP A 127 8.52 -6.39 41.09
C ASP A 127 7.87 -5.46 40.00
N ASP A 128 8.64 -4.51 39.52
CA ASP A 128 8.18 -3.64 38.42
C ASP A 128 8.12 -4.37 37.07
N VAL A 129 8.94 -5.39 36.85
CA VAL A 129 8.82 -6.28 35.67
C VAL A 129 7.48 -7.00 35.68
N LYS A 130 7.07 -7.53 36.83
CA LYS A 130 5.74 -8.17 36.99
C LYS A 130 4.62 -7.17 36.73
N ARG A 131 4.66 -6.02 37.37
CA ARG A 131 3.67 -4.95 37.19
C ARG A 131 3.54 -4.53 35.74
N ALA A 132 4.66 -4.34 35.02
CA ALA A 132 4.67 -3.99 33.62
C ALA A 132 4.08 -5.08 32.71
N SER A 133 4.19 -6.36 33.10
CA SER A 133 3.63 -7.46 32.31
C SER A 133 2.11 -7.63 32.51
N GLU A 134 1.61 -7.32 33.71
CA GLU A 134 0.22 -7.57 34.09
C GLU A 134 -0.69 -6.35 33.91
N ASP A 135 -0.14 -5.12 34.06
CA ASP A 135 -0.92 -3.89 34.00
C ASP A 135 -0.39 -2.89 32.96
N GLU A 136 -1.29 -2.51 32.02
CA GLU A 136 -0.96 -1.61 30.92
C GLU A 136 -0.60 -0.19 31.40
N LYS A 137 -1.28 0.32 32.46
CA LYS A 137 -1.01 1.64 33.01
C LYS A 137 0.37 1.69 33.66
N SER A 138 0.69 0.70 34.50
CA SER A 138 2.01 0.57 35.11
C SER A 138 3.11 0.45 34.06
N ARG A 139 2.86 -0.29 32.99
CA ARG A 139 3.79 -0.38 31.86
C ARG A 139 4.03 0.97 31.19
N ALA A 140 2.97 1.73 30.93
CA ALA A 140 3.07 3.04 30.31
C ALA A 140 3.83 4.04 31.21
N GLU A 141 3.59 4.02 32.51
CA GLU A 141 4.32 4.86 33.50
C GLU A 141 5.80 4.52 33.53
N LEU A 142 6.13 3.24 33.59
CA LEU A 142 7.52 2.76 33.58
C LEU A 142 8.23 3.07 32.27
N MET A 143 7.55 2.91 31.12
CA MET A 143 8.11 3.31 29.83
C MET A 143 8.41 4.81 29.78
N LYS A 144 7.52 5.64 30.32
CA LYS A 144 7.73 7.09 30.42
C LYS A 144 8.90 7.43 31.35
N GLU A 145 9.02 6.75 32.50
CA GLU A 145 10.12 6.92 33.45
C GLU A 145 11.48 6.66 32.78
N PHE A 146 11.56 5.63 31.93
CA PHE A 146 12.81 5.26 31.23
C PHE A 146 12.97 5.95 29.86
N GLY A 147 12.06 6.83 29.46
CA GLY A 147 12.11 7.52 28.17
C GLY A 147 11.99 6.60 26.96
N ILE A 148 11.25 5.50 27.11
CA ILE A 148 10.95 4.56 26.04
C ILE A 148 9.67 5.02 25.35
N SER A 149 9.81 5.60 24.16
CA SER A 149 8.71 6.14 23.35
C SER A 149 8.45 5.31 22.09
#